data_986c08f8b4768773a2ca5234332a9205
#
_entry.id   986c08f8b4768773a2ca5234332a9205
#
_cell.length_a   1.000
_cell.length_b   1.000
_cell.length_c   1.000
_cell.angle_alpha   90.00
_cell.angle_beta   90.00
_cell.angle_gamma   90.00
#
_symmetry.space_group_name_H-M   'P 1'
#
loop_
_entity.id
_entity.type
_entity.pdbx_description
1 polymer ?
#
loop_
_entity_poly.entity_id
_entity_poly.type
_entity_poly.pdbx_seq_one_letter_code
_entity_poly.pdbx_strand_id
1 'polypeptide(L)'
;MKHLLSPLDLSVTELEDLLNLARDISKDPKKYSHVCDGKKLATLFYEPSTRTRLSFEAAMLNLGGSVLGFSSANSSSASKGESVADTIRVISCYANICAMRHPKEGAPMVAASKSSIPVINAGDGGHQHPTQTLTDLMTIRELRGSLDNFTIGLCGDLKFGRTVHSLINSLVRYKNVKFVLISPKELRIPDYIRDDVLKANQAEFIEMENLEDAMPELNILYMTRVQRERFFSEDEYLRMKDFYILDKSKMALAKEDMYVLHPLPRVNEISVDIDDDPRAAYFKQVQFGVYVRMALIMTLLGLNNK
;
A
#
# COMPACT_ATOMS: atom_id res chain seq x y z
N MET A 1 3.34 19.00 -4.63
CA MET A 1 2.84 18.28 -3.43
C MET A 1 3.68 18.62 -2.20
N LYS A 2 3.08 18.84 -1.02
CA LYS A 2 3.80 19.16 0.22
C LYS A 2 3.88 17.95 1.17
N HIS A 3 2.83 17.14 1.22
CA HIS A 3 2.71 15.93 2.05
C HIS A 3 2.05 14.83 1.23
N LEU A 4 2.12 13.56 1.65
CA LEU A 4 1.30 12.46 1.12
C LEU A 4 0.51 11.85 2.26
N LEU A 5 -0.76 12.19 2.38
CA LEU A 5 -1.66 11.74 3.45
C LEU A 5 -2.71 10.73 2.95
N SER A 6 -3.09 10.86 1.68
CA SER A 6 -4.03 10.01 0.97
C SER A 6 -3.49 9.68 -0.44
N PRO A 7 -3.86 8.55 -1.04
CA PRO A 7 -3.54 8.29 -2.46
C PRO A 7 -4.12 9.33 -3.41
N LEU A 8 -5.18 10.03 -2.99
CA LEU A 8 -5.87 11.06 -3.76
C LEU A 8 -5.20 12.45 -3.70
N ASP A 9 -4.16 12.63 -2.88
CA ASP A 9 -3.36 13.86 -2.84
C ASP A 9 -2.55 14.09 -4.13
N LEU A 10 -2.42 13.04 -4.95
CA LEU A 10 -1.81 13.09 -6.26
C LEU A 10 -2.87 13.12 -7.35
N SER A 11 -2.79 14.07 -8.27
CA SER A 11 -3.49 13.97 -9.55
C SER A 11 -3.00 12.73 -10.33
N VAL A 12 -3.76 12.28 -11.35
CA VAL A 12 -3.33 11.15 -12.19
C VAL A 12 -1.99 11.45 -12.85
N THR A 13 -1.78 12.67 -13.34
CA THR A 13 -0.52 13.10 -13.95
C THR A 13 0.64 13.02 -12.96
N GLU A 14 0.50 13.59 -11.75
CA GLU A 14 1.54 13.51 -10.71
C GLU A 14 1.84 12.08 -10.28
N LEU A 15 0.81 11.22 -10.23
CA LEU A 15 0.96 9.80 -9.95
C LEU A 15 1.76 9.09 -11.06
N GLU A 16 1.42 9.31 -12.33
CA GLU A 16 2.15 8.76 -13.47
C GLU A 16 3.61 9.23 -13.51
N ASP A 17 3.87 10.51 -13.23
CA ASP A 17 5.24 11.06 -13.14
C ASP A 17 6.04 10.38 -12.02
N LEU A 18 5.42 10.18 -10.84
CA LEU A 18 6.03 9.48 -9.72
C LEU A 18 6.35 8.02 -10.08
N LEU A 19 5.41 7.33 -10.72
CA LEU A 19 5.59 5.95 -11.16
C LEU A 19 6.66 5.84 -12.28
N ASN A 20 6.75 6.82 -13.17
CA ASN A 20 7.82 6.88 -14.19
C ASN A 20 9.19 7.04 -13.54
N LEU A 21 9.32 7.94 -12.57
CA LEU A 21 10.55 8.10 -11.79
C LEU A 21 10.91 6.80 -11.05
N ALA A 22 9.93 6.12 -10.42
CA ALA A 22 10.17 4.84 -9.76
C ALA A 22 10.64 3.75 -10.73
N ARG A 23 10.09 3.72 -11.95
CA ARG A 23 10.54 2.82 -13.02
C ARG A 23 11.99 3.12 -13.44
N ASP A 24 12.35 4.38 -13.60
CA ASP A 24 13.73 4.76 -13.95
C ASP A 24 14.71 4.40 -12.84
N ILE A 25 14.33 4.61 -11.57
CA ILE A 25 15.12 4.15 -10.42
C ILE A 25 15.28 2.63 -10.44
N SER A 26 14.22 1.87 -10.77
CA SER A 26 14.28 0.40 -10.80
C SER A 26 15.25 -0.16 -11.85
N LYS A 27 15.46 0.57 -12.95
CA LYS A 27 16.39 0.18 -14.03
C LYS A 27 17.85 0.42 -13.66
N ASP A 28 18.13 1.50 -12.96
CA ASP A 28 19.48 1.86 -12.50
C ASP A 28 19.45 2.55 -11.13
N PRO A 29 19.29 1.78 -10.03
CA PRO A 29 19.23 2.36 -8.69
C PRO A 29 20.52 3.08 -8.26
N LYS A 30 21.67 2.67 -8.82
CA LYS A 30 22.98 3.26 -8.48
C LYS A 30 23.10 4.71 -8.92
N LYS A 31 22.47 5.09 -10.02
CA LYS A 31 22.41 6.47 -10.50
C LYS A 31 21.89 7.44 -9.44
N TYR A 32 21.02 6.97 -8.55
CA TYR A 32 20.33 7.78 -7.56
C TYR A 32 20.96 7.71 -6.15
N SER A 33 22.08 6.99 -5.98
CA SER A 33 22.65 6.65 -4.67
C SER A 33 23.21 7.84 -3.88
N HIS A 34 23.28 9.04 -4.46
CA HIS A 34 23.78 10.27 -3.84
C HIS A 34 22.77 11.42 -3.86
N VAL A 35 21.54 11.19 -4.33
CA VAL A 35 20.55 12.25 -4.50
C VAL A 35 20.12 12.86 -3.17
N CYS A 36 20.10 12.07 -2.10
CA CYS A 36 19.75 12.50 -0.74
C CYS A 36 20.95 12.66 0.20
N ASP A 37 22.17 12.87 -0.32
CA ASP A 37 23.34 13.12 0.53
C ASP A 37 23.07 14.29 1.51
N GLY A 38 23.34 14.06 2.80
CA GLY A 38 23.10 15.02 3.88
C GLY A 38 21.62 15.18 4.29
N LYS A 39 20.67 14.48 3.65
CA LYS A 39 19.25 14.48 4.04
C LYS A 39 18.95 13.38 5.05
N LYS A 40 17.94 13.62 5.90
CA LYS A 40 17.50 12.67 6.94
C LYS A 40 16.00 12.40 6.82
N LEU A 41 15.65 11.11 6.82
CA LEU A 41 14.26 10.64 6.96
C LEU A 41 14.00 10.30 8.43
N ALA A 42 12.92 10.84 9.01
CA ALA A 42 12.39 10.36 10.27
C ALA A 42 11.35 9.27 10.04
N THR A 43 11.51 8.09 10.68
CA THR A 43 10.53 7.00 10.69
C THR A 43 9.84 6.93 12.06
N LEU A 44 8.63 7.49 12.18
CA LEU A 44 7.86 7.58 13.41
C LEU A 44 6.76 6.50 13.43
N PHE A 45 7.09 5.34 13.95
CA PHE A 45 6.17 4.20 13.95
C PHE A 45 5.61 3.97 15.36
N TYR A 46 4.40 4.50 15.61
CA TYR A 46 3.70 4.35 16.90
C TYR A 46 3.07 2.97 17.08
N GLU A 47 2.90 2.22 16.00
CA GLU A 47 2.54 0.80 16.02
C GLU A 47 3.54 -0.04 15.21
N PRO A 48 3.76 -1.32 15.56
CA PRO A 48 4.70 -2.19 14.87
C PRO A 48 4.39 -2.34 13.37
N SER A 49 5.38 -2.14 12.53
CA SER A 49 5.31 -2.40 11.09
C SER A 49 6.69 -2.64 10.51
N THR A 50 7.13 -3.89 10.49
CA THR A 50 8.46 -4.26 10.04
C THR A 50 8.71 -3.88 8.58
N ARG A 51 7.85 -4.35 7.67
CA ARG A 51 8.05 -4.15 6.22
C ARG A 51 8.00 -2.68 5.80
N THR A 52 6.97 -1.95 6.22
CA THR A 52 6.80 -0.55 5.80
C THR A 52 7.95 0.30 6.31
N ARG A 53 8.35 0.13 7.59
CA ARG A 53 9.47 0.86 8.17
C ARG A 53 10.77 0.57 7.44
N LEU A 54 11.17 -0.72 7.35
CA LEU A 54 12.41 -1.13 6.69
C LEU A 54 12.45 -0.72 5.21
N SER A 55 11.31 -0.73 4.52
CA SER A 55 11.24 -0.28 3.13
C SER A 55 11.48 1.22 2.98
N PHE A 56 10.97 2.07 3.90
CA PHE A 56 11.29 3.51 3.92
C PHE A 56 12.75 3.76 4.26
N GLU A 57 13.28 3.05 5.25
CA GLU A 57 14.68 3.15 5.66
C GLU A 57 15.60 2.72 4.50
N ALA A 58 15.33 1.57 3.88
CA ALA A 58 16.06 1.13 2.70
C ALA A 58 15.99 2.13 1.54
N ALA A 59 14.80 2.70 1.27
CA ALA A 59 14.63 3.71 0.23
C ALA A 59 15.52 4.95 0.47
N MET A 60 15.54 5.46 1.71
CA MET A 60 16.36 6.63 2.05
C MET A 60 17.86 6.32 2.00
N LEU A 61 18.27 5.16 2.50
CA LEU A 61 19.67 4.72 2.46
C LEU A 61 20.16 4.50 1.02
N ASN A 62 19.31 3.92 0.16
CA ASN A 62 19.63 3.73 -1.26
C ASN A 62 19.79 5.06 -2.01
N LEU A 63 19.20 6.14 -1.51
CA LEU A 63 19.35 7.50 -2.05
C LEU A 63 20.57 8.24 -1.46
N GLY A 64 21.37 7.62 -0.57
CA GLY A 64 22.53 8.24 0.08
C GLY A 64 22.19 9.05 1.34
N GLY A 65 20.93 9.05 1.77
CA GLY A 65 20.51 9.76 2.98
C GLY A 65 20.72 8.95 4.26
N SER A 66 20.27 9.50 5.37
CA SER A 66 20.33 8.88 6.69
C SER A 66 18.93 8.73 7.29
N VAL A 67 18.79 7.83 8.28
CA VAL A 67 17.50 7.57 8.93
C VAL A 67 17.63 7.77 10.45
N LEU A 68 16.54 8.22 11.07
CA LEU A 68 16.36 8.30 12.51
C LEU A 68 14.89 8.00 12.84
N GLY A 69 14.58 7.61 14.08
CA GLY A 69 13.18 7.37 14.45
C GLY A 69 13.02 6.33 15.53
N PHE A 70 11.77 5.86 15.66
CA PHE A 70 11.39 4.84 16.64
C PHE A 70 10.38 3.83 16.02
N SER A 71 10.30 2.63 16.60
CA SER A 71 9.50 1.50 16.10
C SER A 71 8.23 1.21 16.91
N SER A 72 8.04 1.91 18.03
CA SER A 72 6.84 1.80 18.86
C SER A 72 6.63 3.06 19.71
N ALA A 73 5.39 3.34 20.10
CA ALA A 73 5.06 4.43 21.02
C ALA A 73 5.82 4.32 22.36
N ASN A 74 6.02 3.10 22.85
CA ASN A 74 6.68 2.82 24.13
C ASN A 74 8.17 3.20 24.13
N SER A 75 8.83 3.24 22.96
CA SER A 75 10.21 3.67 22.82
C SER A 75 10.36 5.15 22.49
N SER A 76 9.32 5.95 22.66
CA SER A 76 9.29 7.37 22.35
C SER A 76 8.69 8.21 23.49
N SER A 77 8.77 9.53 23.39
CA SER A 77 8.15 10.46 24.35
C SER A 77 6.63 10.39 24.39
N ALA A 78 5.99 9.72 23.43
CA ALA A 78 4.56 9.45 23.48
C ALA A 78 4.16 8.65 24.72
N SER A 79 5.03 7.76 25.22
CA SER A 79 4.84 7.03 26.47
C SER A 79 4.73 7.93 27.70
N LYS A 80 5.23 9.17 27.61
CA LYS A 80 5.16 10.21 28.64
C LYS A 80 4.00 11.19 28.40
N GLY A 81 3.17 10.98 27.37
CA GLY A 81 2.04 11.83 27.01
C GLY A 81 2.33 12.94 26.00
N GLU A 82 3.50 12.93 25.33
CA GLU A 82 3.80 13.91 24.26
C GLU A 82 2.81 13.78 23.11
N SER A 83 2.27 14.92 22.67
CA SER A 83 1.32 14.95 21.56
C SER A 83 2.01 14.73 20.20
N VAL A 84 1.25 14.19 19.21
CA VAL A 84 1.72 14.09 17.82
C VAL A 84 2.16 15.45 17.27
N ALA A 85 1.47 16.53 17.68
CA ALA A 85 1.77 17.90 17.25
C ALA A 85 3.12 18.39 17.77
N ASP A 86 3.47 18.05 19.00
CA ASP A 86 4.76 18.44 19.57
C ASP A 86 5.88 17.55 19.05
N THR A 87 5.65 16.24 18.98
CA THR A 87 6.61 15.31 18.39
C THR A 87 7.02 15.74 16.98
N ILE A 88 6.08 16.09 16.10
CA ILE A 88 6.44 16.46 14.71
C ILE A 88 7.18 17.81 14.64
N ARG A 89 6.90 18.76 15.53
CA ARG A 89 7.65 20.01 15.61
C ARG A 89 9.11 19.77 16.01
N VAL A 90 9.33 18.91 17.00
CA VAL A 90 10.69 18.52 17.43
C VAL A 90 11.41 17.79 16.30
N ILE A 91 10.77 16.81 15.68
CA ILE A 91 11.35 16.04 14.56
C ILE A 91 11.66 16.93 13.36
N SER A 92 10.86 17.97 13.11
CA SER A 92 11.12 18.93 12.03
C SER A 92 12.45 19.70 12.23
N CYS A 93 12.99 19.74 13.45
CA CYS A 93 14.32 20.29 13.72
C CYS A 93 15.46 19.31 13.39
N TYR A 94 15.18 18.01 13.28
CA TYR A 94 16.19 16.97 13.14
C TYR A 94 16.24 16.32 11.76
N ALA A 95 15.11 16.30 11.05
CA ALA A 95 14.94 15.61 9.77
C ALA A 95 14.46 16.54 8.66
N ASN A 96 14.56 16.07 7.42
CA ASN A 96 14.11 16.77 6.22
C ASN A 96 12.75 16.28 5.70
N ILE A 97 12.36 15.06 6.09
CA ILE A 97 11.12 14.40 5.71
C ILE A 97 10.74 13.38 6.78
N CYS A 98 9.45 13.12 6.96
CA CYS A 98 8.94 12.19 7.97
C CYS A 98 7.98 11.18 7.35
N ALA A 99 8.19 9.88 7.63
CA ALA A 99 7.20 8.82 7.41
C ALA A 99 6.59 8.44 8.76
N MET A 100 5.28 8.65 8.92
CA MET A 100 4.56 8.41 10.16
C MET A 100 3.54 7.27 10.00
N ARG A 101 3.59 6.30 10.92
CA ARG A 101 2.57 5.28 11.09
C ARG A 101 1.95 5.38 12.49
N HIS A 102 0.62 5.41 12.56
CA HIS A 102 -0.08 5.67 13.82
C HIS A 102 -1.36 4.81 13.92
N PRO A 103 -1.71 4.29 15.13
CA PRO A 103 -2.94 3.51 15.31
C PRO A 103 -4.23 4.37 15.23
N LYS A 104 -4.14 5.68 15.49
CA LYS A 104 -5.29 6.60 15.39
C LYS A 104 -5.40 7.17 13.99
N GLU A 105 -6.58 7.08 13.43
CA GLU A 105 -6.95 7.68 12.14
C GLU A 105 -6.76 9.21 12.18
N GLY A 106 -6.26 9.79 11.09
CA GLY A 106 -6.01 11.22 10.97
C GLY A 106 -4.77 11.76 11.71
N ALA A 107 -4.04 10.93 12.48
CA ALA A 107 -2.84 11.40 13.18
C ALA A 107 -1.75 11.98 12.22
N PRO A 108 -1.48 11.39 11.04
CA PRO A 108 -0.58 12.00 10.05
C PRO A 108 -1.08 13.35 9.51
N MET A 109 -2.40 13.58 9.46
CA MET A 109 -2.97 14.88 9.06
C MET A 109 -2.69 15.94 10.13
N VAL A 110 -2.84 15.59 11.41
CA VAL A 110 -2.46 16.48 12.52
C VAL A 110 -0.97 16.79 12.47
N ALA A 111 -0.12 15.78 12.25
CA ALA A 111 1.32 15.99 12.07
C ALA A 111 1.62 16.95 10.90
N ALA A 112 1.04 16.70 9.73
CA ALA A 112 1.22 17.53 8.54
C ALA A 112 0.84 19.00 8.76
N SER A 113 -0.24 19.26 9.53
CA SER A 113 -0.70 20.62 9.85
C SER A 113 0.24 21.40 10.76
N LYS A 114 1.15 20.72 11.47
CA LYS A 114 2.12 21.31 12.43
C LYS A 114 3.57 21.18 12.00
N SER A 115 3.81 20.47 10.90
CA SER A 115 5.15 20.17 10.39
C SER A 115 5.70 21.28 9.48
N SER A 116 6.98 21.59 9.60
CA SER A 116 7.72 22.38 8.61
C SER A 116 8.40 21.53 7.52
N ILE A 117 8.36 20.21 7.64
CA ILE A 117 8.92 19.25 6.68
C ILE A 117 7.80 18.40 6.05
N PRO A 118 8.03 17.77 4.90
CA PRO A 118 7.07 16.83 4.33
C PRO A 118 6.73 15.67 5.28
N VAL A 119 5.45 15.30 5.36
CA VAL A 119 4.94 14.15 6.11
C VAL A 119 4.32 13.16 5.14
N ILE A 120 4.68 11.88 5.30
CA ILE A 120 4.13 10.74 4.58
C ILE A 120 3.32 9.91 5.55
N ASN A 121 2.05 9.65 5.22
CA ASN A 121 1.23 8.67 5.92
C ASN A 121 1.70 7.25 5.55
N ALA A 122 2.34 6.56 6.49
CA ALA A 122 2.78 5.17 6.36
C ALA A 122 1.76 4.16 6.91
N GLY A 123 0.51 4.61 7.10
CA GLY A 123 -0.65 3.87 7.61
C GLY A 123 -1.21 4.48 8.88
N ASP A 124 -2.51 4.79 8.89
CA ASP A 124 -3.22 5.33 10.04
C ASP A 124 -4.47 4.53 10.39
N GLY A 125 -4.36 3.67 11.41
CA GLY A 125 -5.47 2.83 11.89
C GLY A 125 -6.09 1.97 10.80
N GLY A 126 -7.40 2.02 10.67
CA GLY A 126 -8.19 1.37 9.61
C GLY A 126 -8.39 2.22 8.36
N HIS A 127 -7.95 3.47 8.36
CA HIS A 127 -8.33 4.49 7.39
C HIS A 127 -7.56 4.39 6.06
N GLN A 128 -6.24 4.70 6.05
CA GLN A 128 -5.48 4.86 4.82
C GLN A 128 -4.11 4.16 4.87
N HIS A 129 -3.63 3.73 3.70
CA HIS A 129 -2.24 3.30 3.53
C HIS A 129 -1.72 3.74 2.15
N PRO A 130 -1.53 5.05 1.90
CA PRO A 130 -1.26 5.58 0.57
C PRO A 130 -0.01 4.98 -0.07
N THR A 131 1.03 4.70 0.71
CA THR A 131 2.27 4.15 0.15
C THR A 131 2.18 2.66 -0.21
N GLN A 132 1.23 1.91 0.35
CA GLN A 132 0.91 0.57 -0.15
C GLN A 132 0.20 0.68 -1.50
N THR A 133 -0.75 1.59 -1.64
CA THR A 133 -1.42 1.84 -2.92
C THR A 133 -0.42 2.20 -4.03
N LEU A 134 0.54 3.08 -3.75
CA LEU A 134 1.60 3.41 -4.73
C LEU A 134 2.44 2.18 -5.10
N THR A 135 2.73 1.30 -4.12
CA THR A 135 3.43 0.02 -4.36
C THR A 135 2.62 -0.88 -5.28
N ASP A 136 1.31 -1.00 -5.03
CA ASP A 136 0.39 -1.84 -5.80
C ASP A 136 0.27 -1.32 -7.24
N LEU A 137 0.06 -0.02 -7.43
CA LEU A 137 -0.04 0.60 -8.74
C LEU A 137 1.26 0.47 -9.54
N MET A 138 2.43 0.67 -8.91
CA MET A 138 3.72 0.44 -9.54
C MET A 138 3.86 -1.01 -10.01
N THR A 139 3.46 -1.96 -9.16
CA THR A 139 3.55 -3.39 -9.48
C THR A 139 2.65 -3.75 -10.65
N ILE A 140 1.38 -3.33 -10.61
CA ILE A 140 0.42 -3.58 -11.70
C ILE A 140 0.95 -3.00 -13.01
N ARG A 141 1.42 -1.74 -12.99
CA ARG A 141 1.93 -1.08 -14.19
C ARG A 141 3.17 -1.77 -14.76
N GLU A 142 4.12 -2.20 -13.93
CA GLU A 142 5.33 -2.88 -14.40
C GLU A 142 5.06 -4.29 -14.94
N LEU A 143 4.06 -4.98 -14.42
CA LEU A 143 3.68 -6.30 -14.89
C LEU A 143 2.81 -6.27 -16.15
N ARG A 144 1.95 -5.26 -16.29
CA ARG A 144 0.97 -5.17 -17.39
C ARG A 144 1.30 -4.11 -18.45
N GLY A 145 2.21 -3.20 -18.16
CA GLY A 145 2.55 -2.06 -19.03
C GLY A 145 1.62 -0.85 -18.89
N SER A 146 0.42 -1.00 -18.30
CA SER A 146 -0.58 0.05 -18.15
C SER A 146 -1.45 -0.19 -16.91
N LEU A 147 -2.06 0.90 -16.39
CA LEU A 147 -3.13 0.86 -15.37
C LEU A 147 -4.54 0.96 -16.00
N ASP A 148 -4.63 1.00 -17.32
CA ASP A 148 -5.90 0.94 -18.06
C ASP A 148 -6.19 -0.47 -18.58
N ASN A 149 -7.47 -0.74 -18.90
CA ASN A 149 -7.92 -1.91 -19.68
C ASN A 149 -7.57 -3.26 -19.04
N PHE A 150 -8.00 -3.51 -17.79
CA PHE A 150 -7.78 -4.81 -17.14
C PHE A 150 -8.85 -5.13 -16.10
N THR A 151 -8.91 -6.41 -15.77
CA THR A 151 -9.78 -6.94 -14.71
C THR A 151 -8.94 -7.26 -13.48
N ILE A 152 -9.32 -6.67 -12.32
CA ILE A 152 -8.71 -6.94 -11.03
C ILE A 152 -9.69 -7.68 -10.11
N GLY A 153 -9.29 -8.84 -9.63
CA GLY A 153 -9.96 -9.55 -8.53
C GLY A 153 -9.39 -9.09 -7.19
N LEU A 154 -10.27 -8.63 -6.31
CA LEU A 154 -9.93 -8.28 -4.93
C LEU A 154 -10.55 -9.35 -4.04
N CYS A 155 -9.71 -10.19 -3.39
CA CYS A 155 -10.17 -11.39 -2.72
C CYS A 155 -9.80 -11.41 -1.23
N GLY A 156 -10.78 -11.73 -0.37
CA GLY A 156 -10.63 -11.92 1.06
C GLY A 156 -11.44 -10.95 1.90
N ASP A 157 -10.78 -10.23 2.82
CA ASP A 157 -11.43 -9.24 3.68
C ASP A 157 -11.57 -7.89 2.95
N LEU A 158 -12.70 -7.69 2.30
CA LEU A 158 -13.02 -6.44 1.62
C LEU A 158 -13.68 -5.42 2.54
N LYS A 159 -14.22 -5.86 3.69
CA LYS A 159 -14.92 -4.99 4.66
C LYS A 159 -13.96 -4.10 5.43
N PHE A 160 -12.87 -4.65 5.95
CA PHE A 160 -11.89 -3.95 6.77
C PHE A 160 -10.57 -3.69 6.03
N GLY A 161 -10.49 -4.10 4.77
CA GLY A 161 -9.29 -4.05 3.95
C GLY A 161 -8.96 -2.65 3.46
N ARG A 162 -8.36 -1.78 4.30
CA ARG A 162 -7.97 -0.41 3.91
C ARG A 162 -7.09 -0.35 2.66
N THR A 163 -6.25 -1.36 2.40
CA THR A 163 -5.44 -1.44 1.19
C THR A 163 -6.30 -1.63 -0.05
N VAL A 164 -7.35 -2.45 0.06
CA VAL A 164 -8.36 -2.65 -0.99
C VAL A 164 -9.10 -1.34 -1.27
N HIS A 165 -9.61 -0.67 -0.23
CA HIS A 165 -10.34 0.59 -0.37
C HIS A 165 -9.50 1.67 -1.03
N SER A 166 -8.25 1.83 -0.59
CA SER A 166 -7.32 2.81 -1.16
C SER A 166 -6.94 2.47 -2.62
N LEU A 167 -6.80 1.18 -2.95
CA LEU A 167 -6.51 0.73 -4.31
C LEU A 167 -7.69 0.98 -5.25
N ILE A 168 -8.93 0.66 -4.82
CA ILE A 168 -10.16 0.96 -5.57
C ILE A 168 -10.25 2.46 -5.86
N ASN A 169 -10.12 3.32 -4.83
CA ASN A 169 -10.15 4.78 -4.98
C ASN A 169 -9.14 5.31 -6.00
N SER A 170 -8.00 4.66 -6.11
CA SER A 170 -6.98 5.05 -7.08
C SER A 170 -7.28 4.55 -8.49
N LEU A 171 -7.72 3.28 -8.62
CA LEU A 171 -7.94 2.63 -9.91
C LEU A 171 -9.20 3.08 -10.64
N VAL A 172 -10.25 3.56 -9.94
CA VAL A 172 -11.45 4.13 -10.59
C VAL A 172 -11.14 5.37 -11.43
N ARG A 173 -9.96 5.96 -11.28
CA ARG A 173 -9.47 7.11 -12.04
C ARG A 173 -8.85 6.73 -13.39
N TYR A 174 -8.68 5.42 -13.66
CA TYR A 174 -8.14 4.85 -14.89
C TYR A 174 -9.26 4.26 -15.76
N LYS A 175 -8.98 4.11 -17.05
CA LYS A 175 -10.01 3.71 -18.04
C LYS A 175 -10.19 2.20 -18.08
N ASN A 176 -11.45 1.77 -18.17
CA ASN A 176 -11.83 0.38 -18.42
C ASN A 176 -11.19 -0.61 -17.42
N VAL A 177 -11.15 -0.24 -16.13
CA VAL A 177 -10.77 -1.15 -15.06
C VAL A 177 -12.05 -1.81 -14.54
N LYS A 178 -12.12 -3.15 -14.65
CA LYS A 178 -13.21 -3.96 -14.12
C LYS A 178 -12.81 -4.56 -12.78
N PHE A 179 -13.68 -4.40 -11.78
CA PHE A 179 -13.46 -4.92 -10.43
C PHE A 179 -14.27 -6.18 -10.19
N VAL A 180 -13.62 -7.26 -9.77
CA VAL A 180 -14.27 -8.49 -9.29
C VAL A 180 -14.03 -8.56 -7.78
N LEU A 181 -15.10 -8.35 -7.00
CA LEU A 181 -15.07 -8.26 -5.54
C LEU A 181 -15.41 -9.64 -4.97
N ILE A 182 -14.39 -10.37 -4.50
CA ILE A 182 -14.49 -11.77 -4.10
C ILE A 182 -14.40 -11.85 -2.57
N SER A 183 -15.53 -12.10 -1.91
CA SER A 183 -15.58 -12.16 -0.46
C SER A 183 -16.78 -12.96 0.04
N PRO A 184 -16.71 -13.58 1.25
CA PRO A 184 -17.91 -14.09 1.91
C PRO A 184 -18.85 -12.92 2.25
N LYS A 185 -20.12 -13.23 2.49
CA LYS A 185 -21.17 -12.20 2.73
C LYS A 185 -20.83 -11.24 3.87
N GLU A 186 -20.20 -11.76 4.91
CA GLU A 186 -19.84 -11.02 6.12
C GLU A 186 -18.69 -10.03 5.90
N LEU A 187 -17.85 -10.26 4.88
CA LEU A 187 -16.66 -9.48 4.55
C LEU A 187 -16.79 -8.70 3.24
N ARG A 188 -18.01 -8.48 2.76
CA ARG A 188 -18.27 -7.69 1.54
C ARG A 188 -17.78 -6.26 1.66
N ILE A 189 -17.53 -5.68 0.50
CA ILE A 189 -17.14 -4.28 0.37
C ILE A 189 -18.19 -3.37 1.04
N PRO A 190 -17.78 -2.38 1.85
CA PRO A 190 -18.72 -1.45 2.49
C PRO A 190 -19.50 -0.60 1.47
N ASP A 191 -20.72 -0.22 1.85
CA ASP A 191 -21.60 0.59 1.01
C ASP A 191 -20.96 1.90 0.55
N TYR A 192 -20.19 2.57 1.41
CA TYR A 192 -19.52 3.82 1.03
C TYR A 192 -18.46 3.63 -0.07
N ILE A 193 -17.81 2.46 -0.18
CA ILE A 193 -16.92 2.17 -1.32
C ILE A 193 -17.72 1.75 -2.54
N ARG A 194 -18.76 0.91 -2.33
CA ARG A 194 -19.60 0.45 -3.43
C ARG A 194 -20.36 1.60 -4.09
N ASP A 195 -21.01 2.44 -3.30
CA ASP A 195 -21.95 3.45 -3.78
C ASP A 195 -21.25 4.79 -4.08
N ASP A 196 -20.40 5.29 -3.14
CA ASP A 196 -19.76 6.61 -3.26
C ASP A 196 -18.47 6.59 -4.08
N VAL A 197 -17.87 5.39 -4.32
CA VAL A 197 -16.66 5.28 -5.14
C VAL A 197 -16.93 4.55 -6.44
N LEU A 198 -17.32 3.26 -6.40
CA LEU A 198 -17.48 2.47 -7.62
C LEU A 198 -18.63 2.98 -8.48
N LYS A 199 -19.86 3.08 -7.93
CA LYS A 199 -21.04 3.55 -8.70
C LYS A 199 -20.92 5.01 -9.09
N ALA A 200 -20.45 5.89 -8.19
CA ALA A 200 -20.31 7.32 -8.48
C ALA A 200 -19.32 7.58 -9.63
N ASN A 201 -18.29 6.76 -9.79
CA ASN A 201 -17.35 6.81 -10.91
C ASN A 201 -17.76 5.93 -12.11
N GLN A 202 -18.96 5.36 -12.10
CA GLN A 202 -19.46 4.46 -13.16
C GLN A 202 -18.50 3.29 -13.47
N ALA A 203 -17.77 2.81 -12.46
CA ALA A 203 -16.86 1.69 -12.60
C ALA A 203 -17.62 0.39 -12.81
N GLU A 204 -17.12 -0.45 -13.71
CA GLU A 204 -17.65 -1.80 -13.90
C GLU A 204 -17.21 -2.69 -12.73
N PHE A 205 -18.15 -3.26 -11.98
CA PHE A 205 -17.84 -4.20 -10.91
C PHE A 205 -18.88 -5.30 -10.75
N ILE A 206 -18.45 -6.45 -10.26
CA ILE A 206 -19.31 -7.56 -9.84
C ILE A 206 -18.88 -8.05 -8.46
N GLU A 207 -19.83 -8.51 -7.66
CA GLU A 207 -19.58 -9.18 -6.36
C GLU A 207 -19.82 -10.68 -6.52
N MET A 208 -18.92 -11.50 -5.97
CA MET A 208 -19.04 -12.97 -5.98
C MET A 208 -18.38 -13.58 -4.74
N GLU A 209 -18.78 -14.82 -4.44
CA GLU A 209 -18.26 -15.54 -3.27
C GLU A 209 -17.21 -16.60 -3.65
N ASN A 210 -17.25 -17.10 -4.88
CA ASN A 210 -16.37 -18.19 -5.32
C ASN A 210 -15.15 -17.63 -6.08
N LEU A 211 -13.95 -17.93 -5.58
CA LEU A 211 -12.70 -17.51 -6.20
C LEU A 211 -12.47 -18.25 -7.53
N GLU A 212 -12.77 -19.55 -7.58
CA GLU A 212 -12.54 -20.39 -8.75
C GLU A 212 -13.30 -19.88 -9.98
N ASP A 213 -14.53 -19.39 -9.78
CA ASP A 213 -15.36 -18.83 -10.87
C ASP A 213 -14.79 -17.52 -11.43
N ALA A 214 -14.04 -16.76 -10.61
CA ALA A 214 -13.41 -15.51 -11.03
C ALA A 214 -12.11 -15.73 -11.80
N MET A 215 -11.31 -16.75 -11.44
CA MET A 215 -9.94 -16.94 -11.92
C MET A 215 -9.76 -16.81 -13.44
N PRO A 216 -10.63 -17.38 -14.30
CA PRO A 216 -10.43 -17.33 -15.76
C PRO A 216 -10.51 -15.92 -16.36
N GLU A 217 -11.11 -14.96 -15.67
CA GLU A 217 -11.30 -13.60 -16.19
C GLU A 217 -10.25 -12.60 -15.71
N LEU A 218 -9.53 -12.91 -14.63
CA LEU A 218 -8.64 -11.98 -13.98
C LEU A 218 -7.35 -11.75 -14.77
N ASN A 219 -6.85 -10.51 -14.70
CA ASN A 219 -5.49 -10.14 -15.09
C ASN A 219 -4.62 -9.93 -13.85
N ILE A 220 -5.23 -9.44 -12.77
CA ILE A 220 -4.61 -9.28 -11.45
C ILE A 220 -5.52 -9.94 -10.41
N LEU A 221 -4.95 -10.76 -9.56
CA LEU A 221 -5.59 -11.23 -8.34
C LEU A 221 -4.87 -10.59 -7.14
N TYR A 222 -5.57 -9.73 -6.41
CA TYR A 222 -5.08 -9.10 -5.19
C TYR A 222 -5.68 -9.83 -3.99
N MET A 223 -4.87 -10.69 -3.36
CA MET A 223 -5.27 -11.46 -2.18
C MET A 223 -5.07 -10.63 -0.91
N THR A 224 -5.98 -10.77 0.04
CA THR A 224 -5.85 -10.18 1.37
C THR A 224 -6.11 -11.24 2.44
N ARG A 225 -5.43 -11.14 3.57
CA ARG A 225 -5.72 -11.99 4.72
C ARG A 225 -6.98 -11.52 5.45
N VAL A 226 -7.67 -12.44 6.09
CA VAL A 226 -8.71 -12.13 7.07
C VAL A 226 -8.04 -11.60 8.34
N GLN A 227 -8.38 -10.38 8.77
CA GLN A 227 -7.71 -9.65 9.84
C GLN A 227 -8.33 -10.01 11.21
N ARG A 228 -7.72 -10.97 11.95
CA ARG A 228 -8.19 -11.38 13.27
C ARG A 228 -8.48 -10.22 14.21
N GLU A 229 -7.63 -9.21 14.20
CA GLU A 229 -7.70 -8.00 15.03
C GLU A 229 -8.95 -7.13 14.79
N ARG A 230 -9.78 -7.46 13.80
CA ARG A 230 -11.01 -6.74 13.43
C ARG A 230 -12.30 -7.47 13.84
N PHE A 231 -12.19 -8.70 14.32
CA PHE A 231 -13.35 -9.48 14.74
C PHE A 231 -13.61 -9.31 16.24
N PHE A 232 -14.89 -9.21 16.61
CA PHE A 232 -15.31 -9.17 18.01
C PHE A 232 -15.36 -10.57 18.64
N SER A 233 -15.50 -11.63 17.82
CA SER A 233 -15.61 -13.02 18.24
C SER A 233 -14.51 -13.86 17.58
N GLU A 234 -13.83 -14.67 18.40
CA GLU A 234 -12.86 -15.66 17.91
C GLU A 234 -13.54 -16.71 17.03
N ASP A 235 -14.76 -17.13 17.36
CA ASP A 235 -15.51 -18.12 16.59
C ASP A 235 -15.86 -17.61 15.18
N GLU A 236 -16.19 -16.32 15.06
CA GLU A 236 -16.44 -15.69 13.76
C GLU A 236 -15.16 -15.65 12.92
N TYR A 237 -14.04 -15.26 13.50
CA TYR A 237 -12.74 -15.27 12.83
C TYR A 237 -12.36 -16.68 12.38
N LEU A 238 -12.49 -17.70 13.25
CA LEU A 238 -12.15 -19.08 12.91
C LEU A 238 -12.95 -19.66 11.76
N ARG A 239 -14.19 -19.22 11.56
CA ARG A 239 -15.01 -19.60 10.40
C ARG A 239 -14.56 -18.95 9.11
N MET A 240 -13.98 -17.73 9.18
CA MET A 240 -13.64 -16.94 8.01
C MET A 240 -12.16 -17.03 7.60
N LYS A 241 -11.25 -17.35 8.53
CA LYS A 241 -9.79 -17.28 8.31
C LYS A 241 -9.27 -18.14 7.15
N ASP A 242 -9.91 -19.27 6.89
CA ASP A 242 -9.50 -20.25 5.87
C ASP A 242 -10.48 -20.28 4.66
N PHE A 243 -11.32 -19.26 4.53
CA PHE A 243 -12.36 -19.23 3.48
C PHE A 243 -11.74 -19.22 2.09
N TYR A 244 -10.65 -18.48 1.90
CA TYR A 244 -9.91 -18.48 0.65
C TYR A 244 -8.48 -18.92 0.87
N ILE A 245 -8.10 -20.01 0.19
CA ILE A 245 -6.72 -20.46 0.10
C ILE A 245 -6.37 -20.59 -1.37
N LEU A 246 -5.47 -19.74 -1.85
CA LEU A 246 -4.95 -19.82 -3.21
C LEU A 246 -3.87 -20.89 -3.27
N ASP A 247 -4.08 -21.92 -4.05
CA ASP A 247 -3.21 -23.08 -4.26
C ASP A 247 -2.96 -23.34 -5.75
N LYS A 248 -2.16 -24.36 -6.06
CA LYS A 248 -1.87 -24.76 -7.46
C LYS A 248 -3.12 -25.11 -8.26
N SER A 249 -4.14 -25.72 -7.64
CA SER A 249 -5.35 -26.13 -8.34
C SER A 249 -6.13 -24.91 -8.83
N LYS A 250 -6.22 -23.86 -8.01
CA LYS A 250 -6.85 -22.59 -8.38
C LYS A 250 -6.00 -21.81 -9.39
N MET A 251 -4.66 -21.81 -9.21
CA MET A 251 -3.75 -21.20 -10.18
C MET A 251 -3.84 -21.83 -11.58
N ALA A 252 -4.22 -23.11 -11.69
CA ALA A 252 -4.42 -23.79 -12.98
C ALA A 252 -5.65 -23.25 -13.74
N LEU A 253 -6.60 -22.61 -13.07
CA LEU A 253 -7.78 -21.99 -13.69
C LEU A 253 -7.49 -20.59 -14.24
N ALA A 254 -6.40 -19.97 -13.82
CA ALA A 254 -6.04 -18.62 -14.19
C ALA A 254 -5.38 -18.53 -15.56
N LYS A 255 -5.49 -17.36 -16.18
CA LYS A 255 -4.72 -17.03 -17.40
C LYS A 255 -3.22 -17.12 -17.15
N GLU A 256 -2.46 -17.40 -18.21
CA GLU A 256 -0.99 -17.44 -18.15
C GLU A 256 -0.39 -16.07 -17.81
N ASP A 257 -1.05 -14.99 -18.20
CA ASP A 257 -0.65 -13.59 -17.97
C ASP A 257 -1.31 -12.92 -16.76
N MET A 258 -2.02 -13.70 -15.91
CA MET A 258 -2.53 -13.20 -14.65
C MET A 258 -1.40 -13.11 -13.61
N TYR A 259 -1.41 -12.10 -12.75
CA TYR A 259 -0.46 -11.97 -11.64
C TYR A 259 -1.15 -11.90 -10.28
N VAL A 260 -0.53 -12.55 -9.30
CA VAL A 260 -1.00 -12.54 -7.90
C VAL A 260 -0.21 -11.51 -7.10
N LEU A 261 -0.94 -10.59 -6.48
CA LEU A 261 -0.43 -9.56 -5.56
C LEU A 261 -0.94 -9.83 -4.14
N HIS A 262 -0.17 -9.37 -3.16
CA HIS A 262 -0.55 -9.45 -1.74
C HIS A 262 0.20 -8.38 -0.94
N PRO A 263 -0.46 -7.59 -0.05
CA PRO A 263 0.21 -6.54 0.73
C PRO A 263 1.14 -7.09 1.82
N LEU A 264 1.07 -8.40 2.10
CA LEU A 264 1.80 -9.10 3.16
C LEU A 264 1.56 -8.50 4.58
N PRO A 265 1.68 -9.27 5.67
CA PRO A 265 2.06 -10.70 5.69
C PRO A 265 0.93 -11.59 5.20
N ARG A 266 1.25 -12.66 4.52
CA ARG A 266 0.32 -13.77 4.36
C ARG A 266 0.42 -14.72 5.59
N VAL A 267 -0.64 -15.44 5.86
CA VAL A 267 -0.68 -16.51 6.84
C VAL A 267 -0.87 -17.84 6.11
N ASN A 268 -2.09 -18.14 5.66
CA ASN A 268 -2.46 -19.36 4.95
C ASN A 268 -3.29 -19.11 3.69
N GLU A 269 -3.71 -17.87 3.45
CA GLU A 269 -4.53 -17.48 2.29
C GLU A 269 -3.83 -17.63 0.94
N ILE A 270 -2.51 -17.79 0.95
CA ILE A 270 -1.70 -18.17 -0.22
C ILE A 270 -0.80 -19.34 0.19
N SER A 271 -0.96 -20.47 -0.46
CA SER A 271 -0.12 -21.66 -0.24
C SER A 271 1.33 -21.39 -0.66
N VAL A 272 2.28 -21.92 0.11
CA VAL A 272 3.72 -21.76 -0.17
C VAL A 272 4.17 -22.48 -1.44
N ASP A 273 3.39 -23.44 -1.92
CA ASP A 273 3.72 -24.24 -3.09
C ASP A 273 3.55 -23.47 -4.42
N ILE A 274 2.99 -22.25 -4.37
CA ILE A 274 2.90 -21.35 -5.55
C ILE A 274 3.96 -20.26 -5.55
N ASP A 275 4.86 -20.19 -4.57
CA ASP A 275 5.88 -19.13 -4.49
C ASP A 275 6.82 -19.10 -5.70
N ASP A 276 7.07 -20.25 -6.31
CA ASP A 276 7.91 -20.39 -7.50
C ASP A 276 7.10 -20.23 -8.82
N ASP A 277 5.78 -20.03 -8.77
CA ASP A 277 5.00 -19.74 -9.96
C ASP A 277 5.38 -18.33 -10.49
N PRO A 278 5.73 -18.16 -11.77
CA PRO A 278 6.14 -16.87 -12.33
C PRO A 278 5.07 -15.78 -12.20
N ARG A 279 3.81 -16.16 -11.98
CA ARG A 279 2.68 -15.26 -11.75
C ARG A 279 2.59 -14.78 -10.30
N ALA A 280 3.30 -15.41 -9.35
CA ALA A 280 3.36 -15.01 -7.94
C ALA A 280 4.22 -13.75 -7.76
N ALA A 281 3.61 -12.58 -7.85
CA ALA A 281 4.33 -11.30 -7.91
C ALA A 281 4.48 -10.59 -6.55
N TYR A 282 3.95 -11.12 -5.45
CA TYR A 282 3.90 -10.43 -4.16
C TYR A 282 5.28 -10.17 -3.53
N PHE A 283 6.31 -10.95 -3.81
CA PHE A 283 7.68 -10.61 -3.37
C PHE A 283 8.32 -9.55 -4.28
N LYS A 284 8.06 -9.60 -5.59
CA LYS A 284 8.47 -8.54 -6.53
C LYS A 284 7.79 -7.21 -6.19
N GLN A 285 6.53 -7.26 -5.75
CA GLN A 285 5.78 -6.12 -5.23
C GLN A 285 6.50 -5.44 -4.05
N VAL A 286 7.09 -6.21 -3.12
CA VAL A 286 7.89 -5.66 -2.02
C VAL A 286 9.09 -4.86 -2.54
N GLN A 287 9.78 -5.36 -3.57
CA GLN A 287 10.91 -4.67 -4.18
C GLN A 287 10.48 -3.37 -4.88
N PHE A 288 9.40 -3.40 -5.66
CA PHE A 288 8.83 -2.19 -6.26
C PHE A 288 8.41 -1.16 -5.22
N GLY A 289 7.98 -1.62 -4.03
CA GLY A 289 7.71 -0.75 -2.90
C GLY A 289 8.91 0.08 -2.44
N VAL A 290 10.14 -0.42 -2.55
CA VAL A 290 11.34 0.38 -2.26
C VAL A 290 11.52 1.47 -3.30
N TYR A 291 11.45 1.13 -4.60
CA TYR A 291 11.65 2.10 -5.68
C TYR A 291 10.61 3.21 -5.70
N VAL A 292 9.34 2.89 -5.45
CA VAL A 292 8.30 3.92 -5.39
C VAL A 292 8.46 4.83 -4.16
N ARG A 293 8.98 4.30 -3.05
CA ARG A 293 9.32 5.12 -1.88
C ARG A 293 10.54 6.00 -2.12
N MET A 294 11.53 5.53 -2.89
CA MET A 294 12.65 6.37 -3.34
C MET A 294 12.13 7.54 -4.18
N ALA A 295 11.31 7.27 -5.19
CA ALA A 295 10.70 8.31 -6.02
C ALA A 295 9.86 9.29 -5.20
N LEU A 296 9.06 8.80 -4.24
CA LEU A 296 8.24 9.63 -3.36
C LEU A 296 9.10 10.56 -2.48
N ILE A 297 10.18 10.05 -1.89
CA ILE A 297 11.11 10.84 -1.08
C ILE A 297 11.73 11.94 -1.93
N MET A 298 12.23 11.61 -3.15
CA MET A 298 12.79 12.58 -4.07
C MET A 298 11.77 13.66 -4.45
N THR A 299 10.55 13.26 -4.80
CA THR A 299 9.46 14.18 -5.18
C THR A 299 9.13 15.16 -4.05
N LEU A 300 8.96 14.65 -2.83
CA LEU A 300 8.63 15.49 -1.68
C LEU A 300 9.76 16.41 -1.24
N LEU A 301 11.01 16.03 -1.48
CA LEU A 301 12.19 16.87 -1.23
C LEU A 301 12.54 17.80 -2.41
N GLY A 302 11.81 17.74 -3.53
CA GLY A 302 12.07 18.56 -4.72
C GLY A 302 13.38 18.19 -5.44
N LEU A 303 13.73 16.89 -5.48
CA LEU A 303 15.00 16.37 -6.02
C LEU A 303 14.83 15.61 -7.34
N ASN A 304 13.69 15.71 -8.00
CA ASN A 304 13.37 14.94 -9.22
C ASN A 304 14.26 15.27 -10.43
N ASN A 305 14.92 16.42 -10.44
CA ASN A 305 15.72 16.92 -11.55
C ASN A 305 17.25 16.82 -11.30
N LYS A 306 17.63 15.98 -10.34
CA LYS A 306 19.05 15.78 -10.01
C LYS A 306 19.60 14.49 -10.58
#